data_3f1d8f304b69f10a827107b65236eca4
#
_entry.id   3f1d8f304b69f10a827107b65236eca4
#
_cell.length_a   1.000
_cell.length_b   1.000
_cell.length_c   1.000
_cell.angle_alpha   90.00
_cell.angle_beta   90.00
_cell.angle_gamma   90.00
#
_symmetry.space_group_name_H-M   'P 1'
#
loop_
_entity.id
_entity.type
_entity.pdbx_description
1 polymer ?
#
loop_
_entity_poly.entity_id
_entity_poly.type
_entity_poly.pdbx_seq_one_letter_code
_entity_poly.pdbx_strand_id
1 'polypeptide(L)'
;GTCFSWTSVELYADAGEVFHITVENAQLFELAFRDADGALVPVTGGGALVDEQDAVPEAISQLNSMYFDEIYHGRTGYEQLHRLPVYETTHPPLGKDFIMLGIALFGMTAFGWRFAGTLFGVMLVPLAWCFVRRLTRRPWAAAMAGVLLALDFMRFSQSRLATIDIYGTFFILLGAYFMLWY
;
A
#
# COMPACT_ATOMS: atom_id res chain seq x y z
N GLY A 1 0.20 -3.55 17.79
CA GLY A 1 1.02 -4.33 16.85
C GLY A 1 0.99 -3.74 15.47
N THR A 2 1.96 -4.10 14.65
CA THR A 2 2.04 -3.64 13.26
C THR A 2 1.65 -4.80 12.34
N CYS A 3 0.49 -4.72 11.73
CA CYS A 3 0.01 -5.73 10.78
C CYS A 3 0.26 -5.26 9.34
N PHE A 4 0.83 -6.12 8.52
CA PHE A 4 1.03 -5.86 7.10
C PHE A 4 -0.08 -6.44 6.23
N SER A 5 -0.71 -7.54 6.66
CA SER A 5 -1.81 -8.17 5.94
C SER A 5 -2.70 -8.93 6.91
N TRP A 6 -4.00 -8.80 6.72
CA TRP A 6 -5.00 -9.59 7.41
C TRP A 6 -5.37 -10.82 6.60
N THR A 7 -5.62 -11.93 7.26
CA THR A 7 -6.09 -13.17 6.63
C THR A 7 -7.20 -13.76 7.49
N SER A 8 -8.33 -14.11 6.88
CA SER A 8 -9.40 -14.82 7.56
C SER A 8 -9.37 -16.30 7.18
N VAL A 9 -9.60 -17.16 8.17
CA VAL A 9 -9.69 -18.60 8.00
C VAL A 9 -10.98 -19.06 8.66
N GLU A 10 -11.83 -19.77 7.91
CA GLU A 10 -13.03 -20.39 8.47
C GLU A 10 -12.63 -21.66 9.23
N LEU A 11 -13.04 -21.71 10.49
CA LEU A 11 -12.85 -22.87 11.36
C LEU A 11 -14.22 -23.48 11.67
N TYR A 12 -14.32 -24.78 11.48
CA TYR A 12 -15.49 -25.55 11.86
C TYR A 12 -15.13 -26.33 13.12
N ALA A 13 -15.58 -25.84 14.27
CA ALA A 13 -15.30 -26.46 15.57
C ALA A 13 -16.57 -26.51 16.43
N ASP A 14 -16.79 -27.62 17.08
CA ASP A 14 -17.87 -27.78 18.04
C ASP A 14 -17.51 -27.17 19.41
N ALA A 15 -18.50 -26.84 20.22
CA ALA A 15 -18.28 -26.26 21.53
C ALA A 15 -17.45 -27.19 22.42
N GLY A 16 -16.29 -26.71 22.90
CA GLY A 16 -15.35 -27.47 23.73
C GLY A 16 -14.27 -28.23 22.96
N GLU A 17 -14.23 -28.11 21.63
CA GLU A 17 -13.16 -28.68 20.83
C GLU A 17 -11.88 -27.85 20.95
N VAL A 18 -10.72 -28.51 20.98
CA VAL A 18 -9.42 -27.88 21.05
C VAL A 18 -8.78 -27.95 19.67
N PHE A 19 -8.40 -26.81 19.14
CA PHE A 19 -7.64 -26.74 17.89
C PHE A 19 -6.27 -26.12 18.09
N HIS A 20 -5.33 -26.53 17.26
CA HIS A 20 -3.95 -26.01 17.27
C HIS A 20 -3.72 -25.19 16.01
N ILE A 21 -3.25 -23.96 16.19
CA ILE A 21 -2.83 -23.10 15.08
C ILE A 21 -1.31 -23.15 14.97
N THR A 22 -0.81 -23.68 13.85
CA THR A 22 0.62 -23.69 13.55
C THR A 22 0.92 -22.64 12.47
N VAL A 23 1.84 -21.76 12.74
CA VAL A 23 2.26 -20.71 11.80
C VAL A 23 3.69 -20.99 11.36
N GLU A 24 3.88 -21.25 10.06
CA GLU A 24 5.17 -21.53 9.48
C GLU A 24 5.63 -20.37 8.58
N ASN A 25 6.89 -19.95 8.73
CA ASN A 25 7.53 -18.90 7.93
C ASN A 25 6.80 -17.54 7.96
N ALA A 26 6.03 -17.25 9.01
CA ALA A 26 5.34 -15.99 9.20
C ALA A 26 5.44 -15.53 10.66
N GLN A 27 5.22 -14.24 10.88
CA GLN A 27 5.06 -13.66 12.21
C GLN A 27 3.58 -13.31 12.40
N LEU A 28 3.02 -13.74 13.51
CA LEU A 28 1.66 -13.45 13.88
C LEU A 28 1.64 -12.27 14.85
N PHE A 29 0.84 -11.26 14.57
CA PHE A 29 0.79 -10.03 15.38
C PHE A 29 -0.46 -9.96 16.22
N GLU A 30 -1.63 -10.31 15.65
CA GLU A 30 -2.91 -10.26 16.35
C GLU A 30 -3.83 -11.36 15.85
N LEU A 31 -4.63 -11.92 16.75
CA LEU A 31 -5.67 -12.91 16.48
C LEU A 31 -7.00 -12.43 17.04
N ALA A 32 -8.04 -12.47 16.22
CA ALA A 32 -9.41 -12.32 16.70
C ALA A 32 -10.27 -13.48 16.21
N PHE A 33 -11.18 -13.91 17.06
CA PHE A 33 -12.14 -14.96 16.75
C PHE A 33 -13.51 -14.33 16.62
N ARG A 34 -14.23 -14.74 15.58
CA ARG A 34 -15.61 -14.31 15.35
C ARG A 34 -16.52 -15.53 15.24
N ASP A 35 -17.73 -15.41 15.75
CA ASP A 35 -18.74 -16.43 15.58
C ASP A 35 -19.37 -16.38 14.17
N ALA A 36 -20.34 -17.26 13.92
CA ALA A 36 -21.03 -17.36 12.64
C ALA A 36 -21.83 -16.08 12.29
N ASP A 37 -22.18 -15.27 13.27
CA ASP A 37 -22.90 -14.00 13.11
C ASP A 37 -21.93 -12.82 12.93
N GLY A 38 -20.60 -13.06 12.97
CA GLY A 38 -19.53 -12.06 12.83
C GLY A 38 -19.21 -11.34 14.14
N ALA A 39 -19.85 -11.67 15.25
CA ALA A 39 -19.58 -11.05 16.54
C ALA A 39 -18.23 -11.52 17.11
N LEU A 40 -17.50 -10.61 17.73
CA LEU A 40 -16.21 -10.90 18.34
C LEU A 40 -16.38 -11.84 19.54
N VAL A 41 -15.68 -12.97 19.53
CA VAL A 41 -15.63 -13.92 20.63
C VAL A 41 -14.49 -13.52 21.56
N PRO A 42 -14.78 -13.10 22.80
CA PRO A 42 -13.74 -12.69 23.74
C PRO A 42 -12.84 -13.87 24.08
N VAL A 43 -11.53 -13.68 23.89
CA VAL A 43 -10.51 -14.67 24.21
C VAL A 43 -9.75 -14.20 25.45
N THR A 44 -9.50 -15.13 26.38
CA THR A 44 -8.74 -14.87 27.58
C THR A 44 -7.40 -15.60 27.55
N GLY A 45 -6.31 -14.93 27.86
CA GLY A 45 -4.94 -15.46 27.74
C GLY A 45 -4.34 -15.12 26.37
N GLY A 46 -3.22 -15.67 26.02
CA GLY A 46 -2.54 -15.42 24.73
C GLY A 46 -1.65 -14.16 24.68
N GLY A 47 -1.70 -13.31 25.69
CA GLY A 47 -0.83 -12.13 25.81
C GLY A 47 -0.98 -11.18 24.62
N ALA A 48 0.13 -10.73 24.06
CA ALA A 48 0.18 -9.77 22.95
C ALA A 48 -0.39 -10.28 21.61
N LEU A 49 -0.89 -11.50 21.55
CA LEU A 49 -1.55 -12.03 20.34
C LEU A 49 -3.06 -11.77 20.31
N VAL A 50 -3.64 -11.33 21.42
CA VAL A 50 -5.09 -11.14 21.56
C VAL A 50 -5.42 -9.90 22.39
N ASP A 51 -4.50 -8.96 22.52
CA ASP A 51 -4.69 -7.75 23.33
C ASP A 51 -5.31 -6.57 22.55
N GLU A 52 -5.32 -6.63 21.22
CA GLU A 52 -5.88 -5.61 20.33
C GLU A 52 -6.99 -6.18 19.41
N GLN A 53 -7.81 -7.13 19.90
CA GLN A 53 -8.83 -7.81 19.09
C GLN A 53 -9.82 -6.83 18.43
N ASP A 54 -10.11 -5.70 19.08
CA ASP A 54 -10.98 -4.65 18.53
C ASP A 54 -10.37 -3.95 17.30
N ALA A 55 -9.05 -4.03 17.12
CA ALA A 55 -8.37 -3.46 15.96
C ALA A 55 -8.45 -4.38 14.72
N VAL A 56 -8.84 -5.65 14.92
CA VAL A 56 -8.97 -6.60 13.80
C VAL A 56 -10.24 -6.29 13.01
N PRO A 57 -10.13 -6.00 11.70
CA PRO A 57 -11.28 -5.63 10.89
C PRO A 57 -12.30 -6.76 10.78
N GLU A 58 -13.58 -6.40 10.75
CA GLU A 58 -14.69 -7.32 10.54
C GLU A 58 -14.63 -8.00 9.17
N ALA A 59 -14.27 -7.23 8.15
CA ALA A 59 -14.07 -7.70 6.79
C ALA A 59 -12.75 -7.21 6.24
N ILE A 60 -12.00 -8.11 5.63
CA ILE A 60 -10.74 -7.78 4.98
C ILE A 60 -11.03 -7.08 3.66
N SER A 61 -10.45 -5.93 3.46
CA SER A 61 -10.61 -5.12 2.26
C SER A 61 -9.30 -4.39 1.91
N GLN A 62 -9.26 -3.78 0.74
CA GLN A 62 -8.13 -2.93 0.35
C GLN A 62 -7.99 -1.65 1.21
N LEU A 63 -8.98 -1.34 2.04
CA LEU A 63 -8.93 -0.18 2.93
C LEU A 63 -8.21 -0.48 4.24
N ASN A 64 -8.06 -1.73 4.60
CA ASN A 64 -7.47 -2.14 5.88
C ASN A 64 -6.35 -3.20 5.75
N SER A 65 -6.05 -3.65 4.54
CA SER A 65 -4.99 -4.63 4.27
C SER A 65 -4.17 -4.24 3.05
N MET A 66 -2.94 -4.71 2.99
CA MET A 66 -2.06 -4.54 1.84
C MET A 66 -2.39 -5.56 0.75
N TYR A 67 -2.22 -5.16 -0.49
CA TYR A 67 -2.49 -5.97 -1.67
C TYR A 67 -1.19 -6.21 -2.46
N PHE A 68 -0.93 -7.48 -2.77
CA PHE A 68 0.17 -7.91 -3.63
C PHE A 68 1.54 -7.29 -3.21
N ASP A 69 2.21 -6.56 -4.09
CA ASP A 69 3.54 -5.98 -3.83
C ASP A 69 3.55 -4.88 -2.74
N GLU A 70 2.39 -4.35 -2.36
CA GLU A 70 2.30 -3.41 -1.24
C GLU A 70 2.90 -3.98 0.05
N ILE A 71 2.75 -5.30 0.26
CA ILE A 71 3.28 -5.98 1.45
C ILE A 71 4.80 -5.81 1.53
N TYR A 72 5.49 -5.98 0.40
CA TYR A 72 6.96 -5.85 0.35
C TYR A 72 7.40 -4.39 0.52
N HIS A 73 6.77 -3.48 -0.21
CA HIS A 73 7.18 -2.08 -0.23
C HIS A 73 6.75 -1.32 1.03
N GLY A 74 5.53 -1.55 1.51
CA GLY A 74 5.04 -0.98 2.75
C GLY A 74 5.80 -1.49 3.97
N ARG A 75 6.07 -2.81 4.03
CA ARG A 75 6.92 -3.41 5.05
C ARG A 75 8.32 -2.79 5.04
N THR A 76 8.95 -2.69 3.87
CA THR A 76 10.28 -2.07 3.75
C THR A 76 10.26 -0.62 4.21
N GLY A 77 9.25 0.16 3.85
CA GLY A 77 9.10 1.53 4.33
C GLY A 77 8.99 1.61 5.86
N TYR A 78 8.24 0.69 6.47
CA TYR A 78 8.16 0.58 7.92
C TYR A 78 9.51 0.19 8.55
N GLU A 79 10.18 -0.84 8.00
CA GLU A 79 11.48 -1.30 8.47
C GLU A 79 12.55 -0.19 8.41
N GLN A 80 12.58 0.58 7.32
CA GLN A 80 13.47 1.73 7.18
C GLN A 80 13.17 2.82 8.21
N LEU A 81 11.91 3.16 8.44
CA LEU A 81 11.48 4.15 9.42
C LEU A 81 11.95 3.79 10.83
N HIS A 82 11.84 2.51 11.18
CA HIS A 82 12.20 2.00 12.51
C HIS A 82 13.63 1.46 12.60
N ARG A 83 14.46 1.64 11.55
CA ARG A 83 15.85 1.18 11.47
C ARG A 83 16.01 -0.33 11.71
N LEU A 84 15.04 -1.10 11.25
CA LEU A 84 15.06 -2.54 11.27
C LEU A 84 15.82 -3.09 10.05
N PRO A 85 16.31 -4.33 10.09
CA PRO A 85 16.87 -4.99 8.90
C PRO A 85 15.81 -5.04 7.78
N VAL A 86 16.17 -4.54 6.62
CA VAL A 86 15.28 -4.49 5.45
C VAL A 86 15.16 -5.87 4.82
N TYR A 87 13.95 -6.38 4.72
CA TYR A 87 13.66 -7.69 4.15
C TYR A 87 13.82 -7.70 2.61
N GLU A 88 13.26 -6.69 1.93
CA GLU A 88 13.23 -6.64 0.48
C GLU A 88 14.27 -5.63 -0.05
N THR A 89 15.32 -6.13 -0.75
CA THR A 89 16.45 -5.33 -1.24
C THR A 89 16.58 -5.33 -2.77
N THR A 90 15.70 -6.02 -3.50
CA THR A 90 15.82 -6.22 -4.96
C THR A 90 15.45 -4.98 -5.77
N HIS A 91 14.58 -4.13 -5.25
CA HIS A 91 14.10 -2.92 -5.93
C HIS A 91 14.84 -1.65 -5.45
N PRO A 92 14.96 -0.63 -6.31
CA PRO A 92 15.56 0.65 -5.94
C PRO A 92 14.89 1.30 -4.71
N PRO A 93 15.65 1.91 -3.80
CA PRO A 93 15.12 2.39 -2.52
C PRO A 93 14.20 3.62 -2.64
N LEU A 94 14.41 4.49 -3.60
CA LEU A 94 13.76 5.81 -3.67
C LEU A 94 12.20 5.74 -3.58
N GLY A 95 11.58 4.78 -4.28
CA GLY A 95 10.13 4.61 -4.20
C GLY A 95 9.67 4.19 -2.80
N LYS A 96 10.44 3.33 -2.14
CA LYS A 96 10.20 2.87 -0.77
C LYS A 96 10.41 4.00 0.25
N ASP A 97 11.38 4.90 0.01
CA ASP A 97 11.61 6.10 0.84
C ASP A 97 10.40 7.04 0.80
N PHE A 98 9.73 7.18 -0.36
CA PHE A 98 8.48 7.93 -0.45
C PHE A 98 7.33 7.26 0.30
N ILE A 99 7.23 5.93 0.24
CA ILE A 99 6.26 5.17 1.02
C ILE A 99 6.55 5.33 2.52
N MET A 100 7.80 5.20 2.94
CA MET A 100 8.27 5.45 4.31
C MET A 100 7.85 6.84 4.79
N LEU A 101 8.02 7.88 3.98
CA LEU A 101 7.59 9.24 4.32
C LEU A 101 6.08 9.32 4.55
N GLY A 102 5.28 8.67 3.70
CA GLY A 102 3.83 8.60 3.90
C GLY A 102 3.45 7.89 5.20
N ILE A 103 4.12 6.77 5.53
CA ILE A 103 3.93 6.06 6.80
C ILE A 103 4.35 6.92 7.99
N ALA A 104 5.45 7.67 7.87
CA ALA A 104 5.92 8.56 8.94
C ALA A 104 4.93 9.68 9.25
N LEU A 105 4.23 10.19 8.24
CA LEU A 105 3.27 11.30 8.39
C LEU A 105 1.87 10.84 8.86
N PHE A 106 1.41 9.67 8.40
CA PHE A 106 0.01 9.23 8.57
C PHE A 106 -0.12 7.88 9.28
N GLY A 107 1.00 7.32 9.77
CA GLY A 107 1.03 6.02 10.42
C GLY A 107 0.99 4.85 9.43
N MET A 108 1.08 3.63 10.00
CA MET A 108 1.00 2.37 9.25
C MET A 108 -0.47 2.04 8.93
N THR A 109 -1.07 2.83 8.06
CA THR A 109 -2.46 2.73 7.62
C THR A 109 -2.52 2.67 6.10
N ALA A 110 -3.64 2.18 5.53
CA ALA A 110 -3.83 2.14 4.08
C ALA A 110 -3.66 3.51 3.41
N PHE A 111 -4.06 4.57 4.10
CA PHE A 111 -3.80 5.93 3.65
C PHE A 111 -2.30 6.27 3.69
N GLY A 112 -1.62 5.93 4.79
CA GLY A 112 -0.21 6.27 5.00
C GLY A 112 0.69 5.66 3.91
N TRP A 113 0.63 4.34 3.69
CA TRP A 113 1.50 3.72 2.68
C TRP A 113 1.13 4.02 1.23
N ARG A 114 -0.12 4.46 0.93
CA ARG A 114 -0.59 4.82 -0.43
C ARG A 114 -0.51 6.30 -0.75
N PHE A 115 -0.35 7.16 0.24
CA PHE A 115 -0.40 8.61 0.08
C PHE A 115 0.59 9.12 -0.97
N ALA A 116 1.86 8.76 -0.84
CA ALA A 116 2.90 9.23 -1.74
C ALA A 116 2.65 8.77 -3.19
N GLY A 117 2.32 7.50 -3.42
CA GLY A 117 1.99 6.98 -4.75
C GLY A 117 0.81 7.72 -5.39
N THR A 118 -0.23 7.99 -4.62
CA THR A 118 -1.38 8.77 -5.08
C THR A 118 -0.99 10.19 -5.47
N LEU A 119 -0.15 10.85 -4.66
CA LEU A 119 0.35 12.20 -4.97
C LEU A 119 1.14 12.23 -6.28
N PHE A 120 2.07 11.30 -6.47
CA PHE A 120 2.84 11.17 -7.72
C PHE A 120 1.93 10.87 -8.92
N GLY A 121 0.91 10.01 -8.73
CA GLY A 121 -0.11 9.74 -9.74
C GLY A 121 -0.88 11.00 -10.16
N VAL A 122 -1.25 11.85 -9.22
CA VAL A 122 -1.89 13.14 -9.52
C VAL A 122 -0.93 14.07 -10.25
N MET A 123 0.33 14.16 -9.81
CA MET A 123 1.35 15.01 -10.44
C MET A 123 1.73 14.57 -11.87
N LEU A 124 1.54 13.31 -12.24
CA LEU A 124 1.74 12.83 -13.61
C LEU A 124 0.85 13.57 -14.64
N VAL A 125 -0.37 13.94 -14.27
CA VAL A 125 -1.31 14.58 -15.19
C VAL A 125 -0.81 15.97 -15.65
N PRO A 126 -0.49 16.92 -14.74
CA PRO A 126 0.07 18.20 -15.16
C PRO A 126 1.47 18.04 -15.81
N LEU A 127 2.27 17.07 -15.39
CA LEU A 127 3.56 16.80 -16.01
C LEU A 127 3.41 16.37 -17.47
N ALA A 128 2.47 15.47 -17.78
CA ALA A 128 2.17 15.06 -19.14
C ALA A 128 1.63 16.24 -19.98
N TRP A 129 0.76 17.06 -19.38
CA TRP A 129 0.31 18.29 -20.03
C TRP A 129 1.49 19.22 -20.38
N CYS A 130 2.38 19.48 -19.45
CA CYS A 130 3.58 20.30 -19.67
C CYS A 130 4.49 19.70 -20.76
N PHE A 131 4.73 18.39 -20.69
CA PHE A 131 5.54 17.67 -21.66
C PHE A 131 4.99 17.81 -23.10
N VAL A 132 3.71 17.46 -23.31
CA VAL A 132 3.06 17.54 -24.62
C VAL A 132 2.93 18.98 -25.09
N ARG A 133 2.66 19.93 -24.18
CA ARG A 133 2.60 21.36 -24.50
C ARG A 133 3.93 21.88 -25.03
N ARG A 134 5.02 21.45 -24.44
CA ARG A 134 6.35 21.83 -24.90
C ARG A 134 6.73 21.15 -26.21
N LEU A 135 6.45 19.87 -26.34
CA LEU A 135 6.76 19.07 -27.53
C LEU A 135 6.01 19.56 -28.78
N THR A 136 4.71 19.80 -28.65
CA THR A 136 3.85 20.11 -29.79
C THR A 136 3.61 21.60 -30.00
N ARG A 137 3.84 22.41 -28.95
CA ARG A 137 3.49 23.83 -28.86
C ARG A 137 1.98 24.12 -29.03
N ARG A 138 1.13 23.10 -28.99
CA ARG A 138 -0.32 23.18 -29.17
C ARG A 138 -1.05 22.97 -27.85
N PRO A 139 -1.82 23.96 -27.33
CA PRO A 139 -2.49 23.82 -26.03
C PRO A 139 -3.57 22.75 -26.05
N TRP A 140 -4.30 22.59 -27.13
CA TRP A 140 -5.33 21.56 -27.25
C TRP A 140 -4.77 20.14 -27.18
N ALA A 141 -3.61 19.88 -27.82
CA ALA A 141 -2.96 18.58 -27.77
C ALA A 141 -2.48 18.25 -26.33
N ALA A 142 -1.97 19.24 -25.62
CA ALA A 142 -1.60 19.11 -24.22
C ALA A 142 -2.81 18.81 -23.33
N ALA A 143 -3.93 19.53 -23.57
CA ALA A 143 -5.17 19.29 -22.83
C ALA A 143 -5.70 17.86 -23.08
N MET A 144 -5.73 17.42 -24.34
CA MET A 144 -6.11 16.04 -24.68
C MET A 144 -5.24 15.00 -23.99
N ALA A 145 -3.91 15.17 -23.99
CA ALA A 145 -3.00 14.26 -23.30
C ALA A 145 -3.25 14.20 -21.79
N GLY A 146 -3.47 15.37 -21.15
CA GLY A 146 -3.82 15.44 -19.74
C GLY A 146 -5.15 14.74 -19.42
N VAL A 147 -6.18 14.96 -20.24
CA VAL A 147 -7.49 14.31 -20.06
C VAL A 147 -7.40 12.81 -20.26
N LEU A 148 -6.74 12.35 -21.34
CA LEU A 148 -6.57 10.91 -21.61
C LEU A 148 -5.83 10.22 -20.46
N LEU A 149 -4.75 10.84 -19.98
CA LEU A 149 -4.00 10.29 -18.84
C LEU A 149 -4.83 10.36 -17.54
N ALA A 150 -5.61 11.40 -17.32
CA ALA A 150 -6.47 11.50 -16.14
C ALA A 150 -7.56 10.42 -16.11
N LEU A 151 -8.09 10.05 -17.28
CA LEU A 151 -9.13 9.04 -17.46
C LEU A 151 -8.57 7.61 -17.64
N ASP A 152 -7.25 7.46 -17.71
CA ASP A 152 -6.63 6.14 -17.83
C ASP A 152 -6.82 5.34 -16.54
N PHE A 153 -7.61 4.26 -16.66
CA PHE A 153 -7.94 3.39 -15.54
C PHE A 153 -6.71 2.67 -14.97
N MET A 154 -5.79 2.24 -15.81
CA MET A 154 -4.56 1.56 -15.36
C MET A 154 -3.74 2.48 -14.44
N ARG A 155 -3.45 3.69 -14.90
CA ARG A 155 -2.75 4.69 -14.10
C ARG A 155 -3.51 5.02 -12.81
N PHE A 156 -4.82 5.19 -12.89
CA PHE A 156 -5.66 5.48 -11.73
C PHE A 156 -5.58 4.37 -10.69
N SER A 157 -5.68 3.10 -11.10
CA SER A 157 -5.55 1.94 -10.22
C SER A 157 -4.15 1.85 -9.61
N GLN A 158 -3.11 1.90 -10.44
CA GLN A 158 -1.71 1.73 -9.99
C GLN A 158 -1.24 2.85 -9.07
N SER A 159 -1.71 4.08 -9.27
CA SER A 159 -1.35 5.19 -8.38
C SER A 159 -1.97 5.11 -6.98
N ARG A 160 -2.96 4.25 -6.77
CA ARG A 160 -3.62 4.04 -5.48
C ARG A 160 -3.10 2.83 -4.71
N LEU A 161 -2.10 2.15 -5.27
CA LEU A 161 -1.37 1.07 -4.62
C LEU A 161 0.01 1.56 -4.21
N ALA A 162 0.56 1.02 -3.13
CA ALA A 162 1.91 1.34 -2.69
C ALA A 162 2.95 0.51 -3.48
N THR A 163 2.93 0.65 -4.81
CA THR A 163 3.92 0.09 -5.71
C THR A 163 4.93 1.15 -6.11
N ILE A 164 6.12 0.71 -6.53
CA ILE A 164 7.20 1.64 -6.88
C ILE A 164 7.14 2.15 -8.31
N ASP A 165 6.33 1.54 -9.17
CA ASP A 165 6.25 1.82 -10.61
C ASP A 165 5.82 3.24 -10.92
N ILE A 166 4.90 3.79 -10.12
CA ILE A 166 4.38 5.14 -10.31
C ILE A 166 5.47 6.20 -10.17
N TYR A 167 6.42 6.00 -9.25
CA TYR A 167 7.55 6.89 -9.05
C TYR A 167 8.52 6.81 -10.23
N GLY A 168 8.84 5.58 -10.70
CA GLY A 168 9.66 5.35 -11.88
C GLY A 168 9.08 6.06 -13.11
N THR A 169 7.80 5.87 -13.37
CA THR A 169 7.08 6.51 -14.47
C THR A 169 7.15 8.04 -14.39
N PHE A 170 6.94 8.60 -13.19
CA PHE A 170 7.02 10.04 -12.97
C PHE A 170 8.42 10.59 -13.28
N PHE A 171 9.47 9.98 -12.75
CA PHE A 171 10.84 10.48 -12.96
C PHE A 171 11.34 10.26 -14.37
N ILE A 172 10.93 9.19 -15.08
CA ILE A 172 11.22 8.99 -16.50
C ILE A 172 10.59 10.11 -17.32
N LEU A 173 9.30 10.41 -17.11
CA LEU A 173 8.62 11.47 -17.85
C LEU A 173 9.20 12.86 -17.51
N LEU A 174 9.55 13.10 -16.23
CA LEU A 174 10.18 14.33 -15.79
C LEU A 174 11.57 14.51 -16.44
N GLY A 175 12.38 13.46 -16.49
CA GLY A 175 13.66 13.46 -17.19
C GLY A 175 13.51 13.77 -18.66
N ALA A 176 12.58 13.10 -19.35
CA ALA A 176 12.26 13.38 -20.76
C ALA A 176 11.78 14.83 -20.99
N TYR A 177 10.98 15.37 -20.05
CA TYR A 177 10.55 16.78 -20.09
C TYR A 177 11.75 17.74 -20.02
N PHE A 178 12.72 17.48 -19.13
CA PHE A 178 13.91 18.32 -19.04
C PHE A 178 14.82 18.17 -20.27
N MET A 179 14.90 17.01 -20.87
CA MET A 179 15.66 16.83 -22.12
C MET A 179 15.12 17.67 -23.28
N LEU A 180 13.86 18.10 -23.25
CA LEU A 180 13.31 19.03 -24.25
C LEU A 180 13.76 20.49 -24.03
N TRP A 181 14.55 20.79 -23.00
CA TRP A 181 15.09 22.13 -22.74
C TRP A 181 16.44 22.36 -23.43
N TYR A 182 17.07 21.29 -23.85
CA TYR A 182 18.34 21.31 -24.60
C TYR A 182 18.06 21.05 -26.08
#